data_ab2689c81131162c26e498606e81f73c
#
_entry.id   ab2689c81131162c26e498606e81f73c
#
_cell.length_a   1.000
_cell.length_b   1.000
_cell.length_c   1.000
_cell.angle_alpha   90.00
_cell.angle_beta   90.00
_cell.angle_gamma   90.00
#
_symmetry.space_group_name_H-M   'P 1'
#
loop_
_entity.id
_entity.type
_entity.pdbx_description
1 polymer ?
#
loop_
_entity_poly.entity_id
_entity_poly.type
_entity_poly.pdbx_seq_one_letter_code
_entity_poly.pdbx_strand_id
1 'polypeptide(L)'
;VNMNWLEVTVNTHSESVEVVSSILIELGSKGVSIDDPQDYYQLTDEQLEWLKVQQKDLYETDTVIVKGYFQPSQWTEEAKTQLDEQLKELESYGLQTGPLTVRVSEVGEEDWATAWKQYYFPVRVTRYLTVVPSWIDYEKEQEGELLIELDPGLAFGTGTHPTTQLSLTALEQTIRGGESVLDVGTGSGVLSIASKLLGAGQVTAFDIDEMATRVAKENIALNPTIGSIDVYENNLLV
;
A
#
# COMPACT_ATOMS: atom_id res chain seq x y z
N VAL A 1 -12.06 -25.33 0.46
CA VAL A 1 -10.68 -25.82 0.66
C VAL A 1 -9.86 -24.58 0.91
N ASN A 2 -9.51 -24.34 2.19
CA ASN A 2 -8.58 -23.25 2.55
C ASN A 2 -7.26 -23.53 1.84
N MET A 3 -6.88 -22.70 0.91
CA MET A 3 -5.54 -22.76 0.29
C MET A 3 -4.59 -22.05 1.28
N ASN A 4 -3.78 -22.83 1.97
CA ASN A 4 -2.68 -22.26 2.75
C ASN A 4 -1.58 -21.80 1.79
N TRP A 5 -1.08 -20.61 1.99
CA TRP A 5 0.09 -20.11 1.29
C TRP A 5 1.35 -20.36 2.11
N LEU A 6 2.48 -20.41 1.45
CA LEU A 6 3.78 -20.43 2.11
C LEU A 6 4.44 -19.06 1.96
N GLU A 7 4.78 -18.45 3.09
CA GLU A 7 5.59 -17.25 3.16
C GLU A 7 7.05 -17.66 3.33
N VAL A 8 7.87 -17.29 2.36
CA VAL A 8 9.34 -17.48 2.39
C VAL A 8 9.96 -16.13 2.70
N THR A 9 10.52 -16.00 3.88
CA THR A 9 11.14 -14.78 4.39
C THR A 9 12.66 -14.89 4.23
N VAL A 10 13.25 -13.90 3.57
CA VAL A 10 14.72 -13.75 3.43
C VAL A 10 15.15 -12.45 4.08
N ASN A 11 16.05 -12.55 5.06
CA ASN A 11 16.68 -11.40 5.68
C ASN A 11 17.92 -11.02 4.87
N THR A 12 17.98 -9.79 4.39
CA THR A 12 19.05 -9.32 3.51
C THR A 12 19.48 -7.89 3.86
N HIS A 13 20.33 -7.29 3.06
CA HIS A 13 20.73 -5.88 3.11
C HIS A 13 20.05 -5.09 1.98
N SER A 14 19.87 -3.78 2.15
CA SER A 14 19.22 -2.90 1.17
C SER A 14 19.78 -3.00 -0.24
N GLU A 15 21.10 -3.19 -0.39
CA GLU A 15 21.76 -3.37 -1.69
C GLU A 15 21.34 -4.65 -2.43
N SER A 16 20.87 -5.66 -1.72
CA SER A 16 20.53 -6.97 -2.29
C SER A 16 19.03 -7.21 -2.44
N VAL A 17 18.18 -6.26 -2.03
CA VAL A 17 16.72 -6.40 -2.03
C VAL A 17 16.15 -6.72 -3.41
N GLU A 18 16.58 -5.99 -4.44
CA GLU A 18 16.07 -6.20 -5.80
C GLU A 18 16.43 -7.58 -6.35
N VAL A 19 17.67 -8.02 -6.09
CA VAL A 19 18.13 -9.34 -6.55
C VAL A 19 17.41 -10.46 -5.81
N VAL A 20 17.26 -10.35 -4.48
CA VAL A 20 16.51 -11.32 -3.68
C VAL A 20 15.05 -11.38 -4.12
N SER A 21 14.43 -10.23 -4.38
CA SER A 21 13.05 -10.15 -4.89
C SER A 21 12.91 -10.84 -6.25
N SER A 22 13.86 -10.61 -7.16
CA SER A 22 13.87 -11.25 -8.48
C SER A 22 14.02 -12.77 -8.37
N ILE A 23 14.90 -13.26 -7.51
CA ILE A 23 15.08 -14.70 -7.24
C ILE A 23 13.76 -15.33 -6.77
N LEU A 24 13.09 -14.72 -5.80
CA LEU A 24 11.80 -15.23 -5.30
C LEU A 24 10.72 -15.26 -6.39
N ILE A 25 10.66 -14.25 -7.25
CA ILE A 25 9.73 -14.18 -8.37
C ILE A 25 10.05 -15.28 -9.40
N GLU A 26 11.31 -15.48 -9.77
CA GLU A 26 11.75 -16.51 -10.72
C GLU A 26 11.44 -17.92 -10.22
N LEU A 27 11.52 -18.14 -8.91
CA LEU A 27 11.14 -19.39 -8.26
C LEU A 27 9.62 -19.63 -8.20
N GLY A 28 8.82 -18.67 -8.67
CA GLY A 28 7.37 -18.79 -8.80
C GLY A 28 6.56 -18.11 -7.71
N SER A 29 7.15 -17.19 -6.95
CA SER A 29 6.42 -16.35 -5.99
C SER A 29 5.32 -15.56 -6.72
N LYS A 30 4.13 -15.51 -6.13
CA LYS A 30 2.98 -14.76 -6.68
C LYS A 30 3.00 -13.28 -6.29
N GLY A 31 3.85 -12.91 -5.35
CA GLY A 31 4.06 -11.54 -4.93
C GLY A 31 5.23 -11.48 -3.96
N VAL A 32 5.84 -10.31 -3.86
CA VAL A 32 6.94 -10.04 -2.94
C VAL A 32 6.58 -8.82 -2.09
N SER A 33 6.80 -8.92 -0.79
CA SER A 33 6.70 -7.82 0.17
C SER A 33 8.09 -7.51 0.69
N ILE A 34 8.40 -6.22 0.84
CA ILE A 34 9.70 -5.74 1.30
C ILE A 34 9.47 -4.87 2.52
N ASP A 35 10.10 -5.24 3.64
CA ASP A 35 10.17 -4.46 4.87
C ASP A 35 11.58 -3.89 5.00
N ASP A 36 11.77 -2.64 4.59
CA ASP A 36 13.03 -1.92 4.72
C ASP A 36 12.97 -0.94 5.90
N PRO A 37 13.82 -1.09 6.93
CA PRO A 37 13.88 -0.13 8.03
C PRO A 37 14.12 1.31 7.58
N GLN A 38 14.77 1.53 6.43
CA GLN A 38 15.01 2.88 5.90
C GLN A 38 13.72 3.59 5.47
N ASP A 39 12.69 2.86 5.08
CA ASP A 39 11.39 3.44 4.74
C ASP A 39 10.74 4.11 5.94
N TYR A 40 11.09 3.69 7.16
CA TYR A 40 10.56 4.23 8.41
C TYR A 40 11.25 5.52 8.87
N TYR A 41 12.46 5.83 8.38
CA TYR A 41 13.14 7.10 8.69
C TYR A 41 12.46 8.32 8.06
N GLN A 42 11.56 8.10 7.11
CA GLN A 42 10.75 9.15 6.49
C GLN A 42 9.42 9.39 7.21
N LEU A 43 9.12 8.59 8.23
CA LEU A 43 7.89 8.69 8.99
C LEU A 43 8.01 9.77 10.09
N THR A 44 6.88 10.40 10.41
CA THR A 44 6.81 11.32 11.55
C THR A 44 6.92 10.55 12.88
N ASP A 45 7.29 11.25 13.96
CA ASP A 45 7.39 10.64 15.28
C ASP A 45 6.09 9.96 15.73
N GLU A 46 4.93 10.51 15.36
CA GLU A 46 3.60 9.93 15.64
C GLU A 46 3.36 8.62 14.87
N GLN A 47 3.75 8.59 13.60
CA GLN A 47 3.69 7.39 12.76
C GLN A 47 4.63 6.30 13.28
N LEU A 48 5.81 6.68 13.76
CA LEU A 48 6.78 5.78 14.38
C LEU A 48 6.27 5.23 15.72
N GLU A 49 5.59 6.02 16.54
CA GLU A 49 5.00 5.52 17.79
C GLU A 49 3.90 4.48 17.53
N TRP A 50 3.08 4.71 16.53
CA TRP A 50 2.05 3.76 16.11
C TRP A 50 2.64 2.42 15.67
N LEU A 51 3.70 2.43 14.89
CA LEU A 51 4.42 1.24 14.42
C LEU A 51 5.18 0.53 15.55
N LYS A 52 5.82 1.28 16.45
CA LYS A 52 6.55 0.73 17.61
C LYS A 52 5.67 -0.07 18.55
N VAL A 53 4.38 0.26 18.66
CA VAL A 53 3.41 -0.49 19.46
C VAL A 53 3.15 -1.88 18.85
N GLN A 54 3.27 -2.02 17.53
CA GLN A 54 2.97 -3.27 16.83
C GLN A 54 4.20 -4.13 16.51
N GLN A 55 5.40 -3.54 16.33
CA GLN A 55 6.57 -4.28 15.84
C GLN A 55 7.88 -3.74 16.43
N LYS A 56 8.06 -3.92 17.73
CA LYS A 56 9.20 -3.36 18.48
C LYS A 56 10.59 -3.84 18.02
N ASP A 57 10.68 -4.96 17.33
CA ASP A 57 11.94 -5.63 16.99
C ASP A 57 12.49 -5.27 15.59
N LEU A 58 11.72 -4.53 14.76
CA LEU A 58 12.10 -4.20 13.38
C LEU A 58 12.98 -2.94 13.23
N TYR A 59 13.03 -2.07 14.26
CA TYR A 59 13.61 -0.73 14.15
C TYR A 59 15.09 -0.63 14.53
N GLU A 60 15.67 -1.68 15.09
CA GLU A 60 17.05 -1.66 15.59
C GLU A 60 18.07 -2.34 14.65
N THR A 61 17.67 -2.75 13.45
CA THR A 61 18.55 -3.48 12.54
C THR A 61 18.60 -2.86 11.14
N ASP A 62 19.77 -2.86 10.52
CA ASP A 62 19.95 -2.54 9.08
C ASP A 62 19.51 -3.71 8.17
N THR A 63 18.76 -4.66 8.72
CA THR A 63 18.34 -5.86 8.00
C THR A 63 17.00 -5.60 7.32
N VAL A 64 16.99 -5.75 6.00
CA VAL A 64 15.77 -5.71 5.20
C VAL A 64 15.17 -7.11 5.14
N ILE A 65 13.84 -7.18 5.26
CA ILE A 65 13.09 -8.42 5.18
C ILE A 65 12.36 -8.47 3.85
N VAL A 66 12.69 -9.47 3.03
CA VAL A 66 12.00 -9.75 1.76
C VAL A 66 11.18 -11.02 1.91
N LYS A 67 9.88 -10.95 1.64
CA LYS A 67 8.96 -12.06 1.76
C LYS A 67 8.36 -12.41 0.40
N GLY A 68 8.46 -13.67 0.00
CA GLY A 68 7.82 -14.21 -1.20
C GLY A 68 6.68 -15.16 -0.82
N TYR A 69 5.59 -15.15 -1.60
CA TYR A 69 4.40 -15.96 -1.34
C TYR A 69 4.23 -17.03 -2.40
N PHE A 70 4.20 -18.28 -1.97
CA PHE A 70 4.16 -19.46 -2.85
C PHE A 70 2.92 -20.30 -2.58
N GLN A 71 2.38 -20.89 -3.65
CA GLN A 71 1.48 -22.02 -3.46
C GLN A 71 2.29 -23.22 -2.97
N PRO A 72 1.75 -24.08 -2.08
CA PRO A 72 2.48 -25.25 -1.57
C PRO A 72 3.02 -26.17 -2.65
N SER A 73 2.32 -26.27 -3.78
CA SER A 73 2.75 -27.06 -4.95
C SER A 73 3.96 -26.49 -5.69
N GLN A 74 4.27 -25.22 -5.51
CA GLN A 74 5.40 -24.52 -6.15
C GLN A 74 6.65 -24.50 -5.27
N TRP A 75 6.51 -24.66 -3.96
CA TRP A 75 7.60 -24.68 -3.01
C TRP A 75 8.16 -26.11 -2.83
N THR A 76 8.87 -26.59 -3.84
CA THR A 76 9.47 -27.93 -3.88
C THR A 76 10.85 -27.94 -3.24
N GLU A 77 11.41 -29.13 -2.95
CA GLU A 77 12.80 -29.26 -2.50
C GLU A 77 13.81 -28.71 -3.52
N GLU A 78 13.44 -28.77 -4.81
CA GLU A 78 14.24 -28.18 -5.88
C GLU A 78 14.26 -26.65 -5.82
N ALA A 79 13.09 -26.02 -5.57
CA ALA A 79 12.99 -24.57 -5.39
C ALA A 79 13.79 -24.08 -4.17
N LYS A 80 13.77 -24.82 -3.07
CA LYS A 80 14.58 -24.53 -1.88
C LYS A 80 16.08 -24.60 -2.19
N THR A 81 16.52 -25.64 -2.88
CA THR A 81 17.91 -25.81 -3.27
C THR A 81 18.37 -24.68 -4.18
N GLN A 82 17.56 -24.33 -5.16
CA GLN A 82 17.85 -23.22 -6.07
C GLN A 82 17.93 -21.88 -5.34
N LEU A 83 17.02 -21.61 -4.37
CA LEU A 83 17.09 -20.42 -3.55
C LEU A 83 18.43 -20.36 -2.78
N ASP A 84 18.79 -21.44 -2.10
CA ASP A 84 20.03 -21.50 -1.32
C ASP A 84 21.28 -21.32 -2.18
N GLU A 85 21.30 -21.88 -3.38
CA GLU A 85 22.42 -21.73 -4.33
C GLU A 85 22.52 -20.29 -4.83
N GLN A 86 21.40 -19.69 -5.27
CA GLN A 86 21.38 -18.32 -5.78
C GLN A 86 21.72 -17.29 -4.69
N LEU A 87 21.25 -17.49 -3.46
CA LEU A 87 21.60 -16.61 -2.33
C LEU A 87 23.10 -16.67 -2.00
N LYS A 88 23.71 -17.86 -2.06
CA LYS A 88 25.16 -18.01 -1.86
C LYS A 88 25.97 -17.33 -2.97
N GLU A 89 25.48 -17.34 -4.20
CA GLU A 89 26.13 -16.64 -5.30
C GLU A 89 26.17 -15.12 -5.11
N LEU A 90 25.18 -14.53 -4.39
CA LEU A 90 25.13 -13.09 -4.14
C LEU A 90 26.40 -12.59 -3.44
N GLU A 91 26.97 -13.37 -2.54
CA GLU A 91 28.23 -13.02 -1.85
C GLU A 91 29.39 -12.86 -2.84
N SER A 92 29.34 -13.58 -3.97
CA SER A 92 30.38 -13.51 -5.01
C SER A 92 30.33 -12.27 -5.87
N TYR A 93 29.19 -11.59 -5.92
CA TYR A 93 29.00 -10.36 -6.73
C TYR A 93 29.49 -9.08 -6.02
N GLY A 94 29.98 -9.19 -4.78
CA GLY A 94 30.53 -8.06 -4.03
C GLY A 94 29.47 -7.11 -3.47
N LEU A 95 28.21 -7.53 -3.45
CA LEU A 95 27.13 -6.80 -2.81
C LEU A 95 27.13 -7.06 -1.30
N GLN A 96 26.65 -6.10 -0.53
CA GLN A 96 26.34 -6.34 0.86
C GLN A 96 25.05 -7.16 0.93
N THR A 97 25.15 -8.38 1.43
CA THR A 97 24.05 -9.35 1.39
C THR A 97 23.27 -9.42 2.71
N GLY A 98 23.87 -8.93 3.80
CA GLY A 98 23.32 -9.14 5.14
C GLY A 98 23.34 -10.61 5.56
N PRO A 99 22.45 -11.02 6.47
CA PRO A 99 22.52 -12.36 7.06
C PRO A 99 22.06 -13.49 6.14
N LEU A 100 21.34 -13.23 5.05
CA LEU A 100 20.76 -14.20 4.11
C LEU A 100 20.04 -15.39 4.79
N THR A 101 19.44 -15.14 5.95
CA THR A 101 18.67 -16.18 6.64
C THR A 101 17.31 -16.38 5.97
N VAL A 102 16.96 -17.64 5.75
CA VAL A 102 15.69 -18.03 5.13
C VAL A 102 14.79 -18.68 6.17
N ARG A 103 13.56 -18.24 6.24
CA ARG A 103 12.51 -18.85 7.07
C ARG A 103 11.27 -19.11 6.21
N VAL A 104 10.61 -20.25 6.43
CA VAL A 104 9.38 -20.60 5.74
C VAL A 104 8.29 -20.81 6.78
N SER A 105 7.14 -20.19 6.58
CA SER A 105 5.95 -20.31 7.42
C SER A 105 4.69 -20.51 6.58
N GLU A 106 3.71 -21.23 7.12
CA GLU A 106 2.38 -21.31 6.51
C GLU A 106 1.57 -20.07 6.88
N VAL A 107 0.93 -19.46 5.88
CA VAL A 107 0.07 -18.30 6.04
C VAL A 107 -1.32 -18.65 5.51
N GLY A 108 -2.34 -18.46 6.31
CA GLY A 108 -3.72 -18.60 5.87
C GLY A 108 -4.07 -17.59 4.79
N GLU A 109 -4.96 -17.92 3.89
CA GLU A 109 -5.43 -17.01 2.83
C GLU A 109 -5.99 -15.71 3.43
N GLU A 110 -6.64 -15.77 4.58
CA GLU A 110 -7.14 -14.60 5.30
C GLU A 110 -6.01 -13.75 5.89
N ASP A 111 -4.96 -14.36 6.40
CA ASP A 111 -3.79 -13.67 6.95
C ASP A 111 -2.98 -12.97 5.85
N TRP A 112 -2.83 -13.64 4.70
CA TRP A 112 -2.18 -13.05 3.53
C TRP A 112 -2.98 -11.88 2.96
N ALA A 113 -4.28 -12.05 2.80
CA ALA A 113 -5.17 -11.02 2.25
C ALA A 113 -5.21 -9.75 3.13
N THR A 114 -4.82 -9.84 4.39
CA THR A 114 -4.86 -8.73 5.35
C THR A 114 -3.50 -8.29 5.87
N ALA A 115 -2.43 -9.08 5.63
CA ALA A 115 -1.09 -8.80 6.14
C ALA A 115 -0.54 -7.41 5.73
N TRP A 116 -0.89 -6.96 4.52
CA TRP A 116 -0.51 -5.64 4.02
C TRP A 116 -1.19 -4.47 4.76
N LYS A 117 -2.33 -4.71 5.43
CA LYS A 117 -3.07 -3.67 6.15
C LYS A 117 -2.28 -3.07 7.32
N GLN A 118 -1.38 -3.85 7.93
CA GLN A 118 -0.53 -3.40 9.02
C GLN A 118 0.45 -2.28 8.63
N TYR A 119 0.72 -2.11 7.33
CA TYR A 119 1.63 -1.09 6.81
C TYR A 119 0.92 0.22 6.43
N TYR A 120 -0.40 0.25 6.54
CA TYR A 120 -1.19 1.44 6.26
C TYR A 120 -1.66 2.08 7.55
N PHE A 121 -1.40 3.35 7.68
CA PHE A 121 -1.77 4.19 8.82
C PHE A 121 -2.37 5.50 8.33
N PRO A 122 -3.05 6.25 9.21
CA PRO A 122 -3.58 7.57 8.86
C PRO A 122 -2.46 8.50 8.41
N VAL A 123 -2.68 9.19 7.29
CA VAL A 123 -1.72 10.14 6.73
C VAL A 123 -2.37 11.51 6.65
N ARG A 124 -1.89 12.44 7.46
CA ARG A 124 -2.28 13.83 7.37
C ARG A 124 -1.56 14.47 6.19
N VAL A 125 -2.31 14.72 5.12
CA VAL A 125 -1.74 15.20 3.85
C VAL A 125 -1.65 16.72 3.83
N THR A 126 -2.67 17.40 4.35
CA THR A 126 -2.75 18.86 4.40
C THR A 126 -3.17 19.32 5.78
N ARG A 127 -3.43 20.62 5.94
CA ARG A 127 -3.95 21.16 7.20
C ARG A 127 -5.29 20.54 7.59
N TYR A 128 -6.14 20.24 6.60
CA TYR A 128 -7.50 19.79 6.85
C TYR A 128 -7.78 18.37 6.37
N LEU A 129 -6.99 17.83 5.43
CA LEU A 129 -7.24 16.51 4.83
C LEU A 129 -6.35 15.45 5.45
N THR A 130 -6.97 14.42 6.02
CA THR A 130 -6.32 13.21 6.52
C THR A 130 -6.90 11.99 5.79
N VAL A 131 -6.05 11.17 5.19
CA VAL A 131 -6.43 9.88 4.60
C VAL A 131 -6.35 8.82 5.68
N VAL A 132 -7.44 8.10 5.88
CA VAL A 132 -7.58 7.10 6.94
C VAL A 132 -7.94 5.75 6.32
N PRO A 133 -7.15 4.68 6.58
CA PRO A 133 -7.55 3.32 6.22
C PRO A 133 -8.86 2.92 6.91
N SER A 134 -9.78 2.32 6.17
CA SER A 134 -11.15 2.02 6.63
C SER A 134 -11.26 1.10 7.85
N TRP A 135 -10.20 0.36 8.16
CA TRP A 135 -10.12 -0.54 9.33
C TRP A 135 -9.53 0.11 10.58
N ILE A 136 -9.13 1.39 10.50
CA ILE A 136 -8.56 2.13 11.63
C ILE A 136 -9.63 3.03 12.23
N ASP A 137 -9.86 2.87 13.51
CA ASP A 137 -10.69 3.79 14.30
C ASP A 137 -9.85 5.04 14.60
N TYR A 138 -10.11 6.11 13.85
CA TYR A 138 -9.34 7.34 13.93
C TYR A 138 -10.19 8.46 14.51
N GLU A 139 -9.73 9.05 15.60
CA GLU A 139 -10.31 10.24 16.18
C GLU A 139 -9.67 11.50 15.59
N LYS A 140 -10.52 12.48 15.21
CA LYS A 140 -10.03 13.75 14.66
C LYS A 140 -9.14 14.48 15.67
N GLU A 141 -7.96 14.87 15.22
CA GLU A 141 -6.99 15.56 16.05
C GLU A 141 -7.25 17.05 16.20
N GLN A 142 -8.04 17.62 15.28
CA GLN A 142 -8.39 19.04 15.29
C GLN A 142 -9.79 19.31 14.76
N GLU A 143 -10.34 20.46 15.19
CA GLU A 143 -11.60 20.97 14.65
C GLU A 143 -11.43 21.32 13.15
N GLY A 144 -12.38 20.90 12.34
CA GLY A 144 -12.38 21.12 10.89
C GLY A 144 -11.59 20.10 10.08
N GLU A 145 -11.01 19.07 10.70
CA GLU A 145 -10.36 17.97 10.00
C GLU A 145 -11.36 17.17 9.15
N LEU A 146 -11.00 16.96 7.90
CA LEU A 146 -11.77 16.22 6.91
C LEU A 146 -11.12 14.86 6.69
N LEU A 147 -11.83 13.80 7.01
CA LEU A 147 -11.32 12.43 6.90
C LEU A 147 -11.74 11.84 5.56
N ILE A 148 -10.77 11.31 4.83
CA ILE A 148 -10.95 10.53 3.61
C ILE A 148 -10.77 9.08 4.00
N GLU A 149 -11.86 8.35 4.17
CA GLU A 149 -11.82 6.92 4.48
C GLU A 149 -11.59 6.13 3.19
N LEU A 150 -10.55 5.29 3.18
CA LEU A 150 -10.19 4.45 2.05
C LEU A 150 -9.89 3.02 2.46
N ASP A 151 -10.30 2.06 1.64
CA ASP A 151 -9.64 0.77 1.55
C ASP A 151 -8.68 0.86 0.35
N PRO A 152 -7.36 0.96 0.57
CA PRO A 152 -6.40 1.14 -0.51
C PRO A 152 -6.40 -0.03 -1.50
N GLY A 153 -6.74 -1.23 -1.07
CA GLY A 153 -6.88 -2.38 -1.95
C GLY A 153 -5.77 -2.51 -3.00
N LEU A 154 -6.17 -2.81 -4.25
CA LEU A 154 -5.26 -2.94 -5.39
C LEU A 154 -5.21 -1.67 -6.27
N ALA A 155 -5.93 -0.60 -5.91
CA ALA A 155 -5.99 0.62 -6.72
C ALA A 155 -4.91 1.62 -6.29
N PHE A 156 -4.40 2.37 -7.28
CA PHE A 156 -3.47 3.49 -7.02
C PHE A 156 -4.19 4.64 -6.30
N GLY A 157 -3.44 5.40 -5.49
CA GLY A 157 -3.98 6.59 -4.80
C GLY A 157 -4.33 6.35 -3.34
N THR A 158 -3.46 5.65 -2.62
CA THR A 158 -3.61 5.32 -1.19
C THR A 158 -3.35 6.51 -0.24
N GLY A 159 -3.02 7.69 -0.79
CA GLY A 159 -2.69 8.88 -0.01
C GLY A 159 -1.20 9.03 0.34
N THR A 160 -0.43 7.97 0.28
CA THR A 160 1.01 7.99 0.65
C THR A 160 1.92 8.46 -0.49
N HIS A 161 1.51 8.25 -1.75
CA HIS A 161 2.34 8.62 -2.89
C HIS A 161 2.46 10.16 -3.03
N PRO A 162 3.66 10.72 -3.28
CA PRO A 162 3.88 12.16 -3.39
C PRO A 162 2.97 12.87 -4.38
N THR A 163 2.64 12.26 -5.53
CA THR A 163 1.73 12.85 -6.52
C THR A 163 0.31 12.98 -5.99
N THR A 164 -0.18 12.01 -5.22
CA THR A 164 -1.49 12.07 -4.58
C THR A 164 -1.53 13.18 -3.53
N GLN A 165 -0.49 13.29 -2.71
CA GLN A 165 -0.38 14.34 -1.69
C GLN A 165 -0.34 15.74 -2.32
N LEU A 166 0.42 15.92 -3.40
CA LEU A 166 0.47 17.20 -4.14
C LEU A 166 -0.90 17.54 -4.75
N SER A 167 -1.60 16.55 -5.32
CA SER A 167 -2.93 16.76 -5.89
C SER A 167 -3.97 17.13 -4.82
N LEU A 168 -3.95 16.47 -3.67
CA LEU A 168 -4.81 16.81 -2.53
C LEU A 168 -4.52 18.22 -2.00
N THR A 169 -3.25 18.60 -1.92
CA THR A 169 -2.85 19.96 -1.53
C THR A 169 -3.35 21.00 -2.55
N ALA A 170 -3.26 20.70 -3.84
CA ALA A 170 -3.76 21.58 -4.90
C ALA A 170 -5.29 21.71 -4.85
N LEU A 171 -6.02 20.63 -4.59
CA LEU A 171 -7.47 20.66 -4.41
C LEU A 171 -7.89 21.54 -3.23
N GLU A 172 -7.23 21.39 -2.07
CA GLU A 172 -7.51 22.23 -0.90
C GLU A 172 -7.30 23.73 -1.18
N GLN A 173 -6.32 24.07 -2.00
CA GLN A 173 -6.08 25.46 -2.38
C GLN A 173 -7.02 25.99 -3.45
N THR A 174 -7.62 25.11 -4.25
CA THR A 174 -8.39 25.49 -5.45
C THR A 174 -9.88 25.48 -5.21
N ILE A 175 -10.43 24.47 -4.51
CA ILE A 175 -11.86 24.33 -4.26
C ILE A 175 -12.31 25.37 -3.23
N ARG A 176 -13.35 26.10 -3.58
CA ARG A 176 -13.95 27.16 -2.74
C ARG A 176 -15.40 26.91 -2.37
N GLY A 177 -16.00 25.90 -2.98
CA GLY A 177 -17.37 25.47 -2.79
C GLY A 177 -18.24 25.66 -4.01
N GLY A 178 -18.93 24.59 -4.41
CA GLY A 178 -19.88 24.59 -5.51
C GLY A 178 -19.31 24.29 -6.90
N GLU A 179 -18.00 24.09 -7.04
CA GLU A 179 -17.37 23.77 -8.33
C GLU A 179 -17.85 22.42 -8.89
N SER A 180 -17.82 22.31 -10.23
CA SER A 180 -17.89 21.03 -10.92
C SER A 180 -16.48 20.50 -11.14
N VAL A 181 -16.23 19.28 -10.68
CA VAL A 181 -14.92 18.60 -10.75
C VAL A 181 -15.01 17.38 -11.64
N LEU A 182 -14.01 17.22 -12.50
CA LEU A 182 -13.80 16.05 -13.33
C LEU A 182 -12.49 15.37 -12.89
N ASP A 183 -12.62 14.16 -12.36
CA ASP A 183 -11.49 13.35 -11.94
C ASP A 183 -11.19 12.27 -12.98
N VAL A 184 -10.08 12.44 -13.71
CA VAL A 184 -9.67 11.57 -14.82
C VAL A 184 -8.55 10.66 -14.38
N GLY A 185 -8.76 9.36 -14.44
CA GLY A 185 -7.87 8.38 -13.83
C GLY A 185 -8.07 8.35 -12.31
N THR A 186 -9.29 8.14 -11.88
CA THR A 186 -9.69 8.30 -10.47
C THR A 186 -9.02 7.31 -9.52
N GLY A 187 -8.59 6.13 -10.02
CA GLY A 187 -7.95 5.09 -9.22
C GLY A 187 -8.78 4.69 -8.01
N SER A 188 -8.29 4.97 -6.81
CA SER A 188 -9.00 4.71 -5.55
C SER A 188 -10.21 5.61 -5.28
N GLY A 189 -10.40 6.68 -6.05
CA GLY A 189 -11.40 7.71 -5.81
C GLY A 189 -10.99 8.79 -4.82
N VAL A 190 -9.75 8.78 -4.34
CA VAL A 190 -9.27 9.68 -3.27
C VAL A 190 -9.45 11.16 -3.59
N LEU A 191 -9.16 11.60 -4.83
CA LEU A 191 -9.28 12.99 -5.24
C LEU A 191 -10.76 13.40 -5.39
N SER A 192 -11.59 12.49 -5.88
CA SER A 192 -13.04 12.69 -5.96
C SER A 192 -13.67 12.87 -4.58
N ILE A 193 -13.33 12.02 -3.62
CA ILE A 193 -13.79 12.10 -2.23
C ILE A 193 -13.32 13.40 -1.59
N ALA A 194 -12.03 13.73 -1.73
CA ALA A 194 -11.47 14.98 -1.23
C ALA A 194 -12.19 16.21 -1.79
N SER A 195 -12.47 16.21 -3.10
CA SER A 195 -13.18 17.30 -3.77
C SER A 195 -14.56 17.55 -3.14
N LYS A 196 -15.30 16.48 -2.86
CA LYS A 196 -16.61 16.59 -2.18
C LYS A 196 -16.49 17.08 -0.76
N LEU A 197 -15.51 16.57 0.01
CA LEU A 197 -15.26 17.02 1.38
C LEU A 197 -14.89 18.51 1.44
N LEU A 198 -14.17 19.01 0.43
CA LEU A 198 -13.80 20.41 0.30
C LEU A 198 -14.95 21.31 -0.19
N GLY A 199 -16.09 20.72 -0.55
CA GLY A 199 -17.31 21.48 -0.90
C GLY A 199 -17.61 21.58 -2.38
N ALA A 200 -16.98 20.78 -3.25
CA ALA A 200 -17.36 20.71 -4.66
C ALA A 200 -18.84 20.32 -4.82
N GLY A 201 -19.53 21.00 -5.73
CA GLY A 201 -20.97 20.79 -5.98
C GLY A 201 -21.22 19.47 -6.70
N GLN A 202 -20.59 19.28 -7.85
CA GLN A 202 -20.69 18.07 -8.66
C GLN A 202 -19.31 17.47 -8.88
N VAL A 203 -19.19 16.17 -8.68
CA VAL A 203 -17.95 15.43 -8.97
C VAL A 203 -18.27 14.26 -9.87
N THR A 204 -17.53 14.15 -10.96
CA THR A 204 -17.62 13.04 -11.91
C THR A 204 -16.25 12.43 -12.07
N ALA A 205 -16.14 11.13 -11.84
CA ALA A 205 -14.90 10.37 -11.86
C ALA A 205 -14.87 9.39 -13.04
N PHE A 206 -13.71 9.23 -13.66
CA PHE A 206 -13.49 8.31 -14.76
C PHE A 206 -12.22 7.50 -14.55
N ASP A 207 -12.26 6.25 -14.96
CA ASP A 207 -11.07 5.42 -15.14
C ASP A 207 -11.28 4.49 -16.35
N ILE A 208 -10.16 4.08 -16.97
CA ILE A 208 -10.18 3.10 -18.06
C ILE A 208 -10.21 1.67 -17.54
N ASP A 209 -9.87 1.49 -16.27
CA ASP A 209 -9.81 0.19 -15.60
C ASP A 209 -11.10 -0.05 -14.81
N GLU A 210 -11.84 -1.11 -15.17
CA GLU A 210 -13.03 -1.56 -14.46
C GLU A 210 -12.75 -1.82 -12.97
N MET A 211 -11.57 -2.36 -12.65
CA MET A 211 -11.16 -2.60 -11.27
C MET A 211 -11.05 -1.28 -10.48
N ALA A 212 -10.42 -0.27 -11.07
CA ALA A 212 -10.28 1.05 -10.45
C ALA A 212 -11.65 1.69 -10.20
N THR A 213 -12.55 1.65 -11.19
CA THR A 213 -13.92 2.22 -11.03
C THR A 213 -14.71 1.51 -9.95
N ARG A 214 -14.55 0.19 -9.79
CA ARG A 214 -15.17 -0.57 -8.71
C ARG A 214 -14.62 -0.15 -7.35
N VAL A 215 -13.30 -0.09 -7.20
CA VAL A 215 -12.65 0.33 -5.96
C VAL A 215 -13.03 1.77 -5.60
N ALA A 216 -13.09 2.68 -6.56
CA ALA A 216 -13.54 4.06 -6.33
C ALA A 216 -14.97 4.09 -5.77
N LYS A 217 -15.90 3.30 -6.33
CA LYS A 217 -17.29 3.21 -5.83
C LYS A 217 -17.36 2.65 -4.41
N GLU A 218 -16.56 1.63 -4.11
CA GLU A 218 -16.45 1.04 -2.77
C GLU A 218 -15.93 2.07 -1.76
N ASN A 219 -14.87 2.81 -2.10
CA ASN A 219 -14.29 3.86 -1.25
C ASN A 219 -15.24 5.05 -1.07
N ILE A 220 -15.96 5.47 -2.10
CA ILE A 220 -17.00 6.51 -1.99
C ILE A 220 -18.09 6.10 -0.99
N ALA A 221 -18.49 4.83 -1.00
CA ALA A 221 -19.48 4.30 -0.07
C ALA A 221 -19.00 4.30 1.40
N LEU A 222 -17.69 4.28 1.66
CA LEU A 222 -17.12 4.45 3.02
C LEU A 222 -17.30 5.89 3.55
N ASN A 223 -17.58 6.86 2.68
CA ASN A 223 -17.72 8.28 3.02
C ASN A 223 -19.16 8.77 2.83
N PRO A 224 -20.16 8.28 3.57
CA PRO A 224 -21.58 8.49 3.26
C PRO A 224 -22.05 9.96 3.40
N THR A 225 -21.30 10.80 4.08
CA THR A 225 -21.67 12.19 4.34
C THR A 225 -21.36 13.15 3.20
N ILE A 226 -20.59 12.73 2.18
CA ILE A 226 -20.14 13.61 1.09
C ILE A 226 -21.15 13.78 -0.04
N GLY A 227 -22.21 12.98 -0.06
CA GLY A 227 -23.20 12.95 -1.16
C GLY A 227 -22.72 12.08 -2.34
N SER A 228 -23.39 12.21 -3.48
CA SER A 228 -23.13 11.38 -4.65
C SER A 228 -21.91 11.85 -5.46
N ILE A 229 -21.18 10.87 -5.99
CA ILE A 229 -20.14 11.03 -7.00
C ILE A 229 -20.50 10.06 -8.13
N ASP A 230 -20.51 10.56 -9.37
CA ASP A 230 -20.75 9.74 -10.54
C ASP A 230 -19.43 9.11 -11.00
N VAL A 231 -19.38 7.76 -11.09
CA VAL A 231 -18.18 7.02 -11.47
C VAL A 231 -18.45 6.19 -12.71
N TYR A 232 -17.67 6.43 -13.77
CA TYR A 232 -17.80 5.78 -15.07
C TYR A 232 -16.48 5.11 -15.50
N GLU A 233 -16.61 3.92 -16.07
CA GLU A 233 -15.55 3.34 -16.88
C GLU A 233 -15.57 4.03 -18.25
N ASN A 234 -14.54 4.77 -18.57
CA ASN A 234 -14.47 5.48 -19.84
C ASN A 234 -13.03 5.86 -20.21
N ASN A 235 -12.74 5.74 -21.48
CA ASN A 235 -11.55 6.32 -22.09
C ASN A 235 -11.93 7.66 -22.72
N LEU A 236 -11.57 8.77 -22.09
CA LEU A 236 -11.89 10.12 -22.57
C LEU A 236 -11.26 10.48 -23.93
N LEU A 237 -10.47 9.57 -24.51
CA LEU A 237 -9.82 9.77 -25.80
C LEU A 237 -10.65 9.23 -26.98
N VAL A 238 -11.88 8.75 -26.73
CA VAL A 238 -12.77 8.22 -27.77
C VAL A 238 -14.08 8.97 -27.79
#